data_12d9c6e30322a69a860e9575ec72379e
#
_entry.id   12d9c6e30322a69a860e9575ec72379e
#
_cell.length_a   1.000
_cell.length_b   1.000
_cell.length_c   1.000
_cell.angle_alpha   90.00
_cell.angle_beta   90.00
_cell.angle_gamma   90.00
#
_symmetry.space_group_name_H-M   'P 1'
#
loop_
_entity.id
_entity.type
_entity.pdbx_description
1 polymer ?
#
loop_
_entity_poly.entity_id
_entity_poly.type
_entity_poly.pdbx_seq_one_letter_code
_entity_poly.pdbx_strand_id
1 'polypeptide(L)'
;MIEAPEARYLCEQLTETVVGKRITDVFIQFSPHKFAWFNGNSDEFAEWLVDKRINSAQSQGGMVEITIEDKVLVLTDGVNLRYLTPGTKLPAKHQLLIAFEDESCLIASVRMYGGLMCYDKNAATGMLSEYYRTAKSKPQVMSDGFSPEYFLGLINADSAQKKSAKAFLATEQTIPGLGNGVLQDILFKSHIHPKRRLATLGDAELGRMYSSVKSTLRDMADRGGRDTEKDLLGQSGGYKTLLSKNTFAEPCPGCGGAIVKEAYLGGAVYYCPVCQPLIK
;
A
#
# COMPACT_ATOMS: atom_id res chain seq x y z
N MET A 1 -1.32 -0.51 7.30
CA MET A 1 -0.58 0.35 6.34
C MET A 1 -1.04 -0.04 4.95
N ILE A 2 -1.42 0.93 4.12
CA ILE A 2 -1.89 0.67 2.75
C ILE A 2 -0.74 0.04 1.95
N GLU A 3 -0.98 -1.11 1.34
CA GLU A 3 -0.10 -1.73 0.34
C GLU A 3 -0.91 -1.93 -0.95
N ALA A 4 -0.35 -2.48 -2.00
CA ALA A 4 -1.01 -2.54 -3.30
C ALA A 4 -2.46 -3.09 -3.29
N PRO A 5 -2.79 -4.17 -2.55
CA PRO A 5 -4.16 -4.67 -2.47
C PRO A 5 -5.13 -3.68 -1.83
N GLU A 6 -4.73 -3.08 -0.70
CA GLU A 6 -5.56 -2.10 -0.01
C GLU A 6 -5.72 -0.82 -0.82
N ALA A 7 -4.64 -0.35 -1.49
CA ALA A 7 -4.72 0.84 -2.34
C ALA A 7 -5.73 0.64 -3.47
N ARG A 8 -5.72 -0.53 -4.13
CA ARG A 8 -6.68 -0.87 -5.18
C ARG A 8 -8.11 -0.84 -4.64
N TYR A 9 -8.38 -1.56 -3.56
CA TYR A 9 -9.73 -1.66 -3.00
C TYR A 9 -10.25 -0.31 -2.48
N LEU A 10 -9.40 0.48 -1.82
CA LEU A 10 -9.76 1.85 -1.41
C LEU A 10 -10.15 2.72 -2.61
N CYS A 11 -9.47 2.60 -3.75
CA CYS A 11 -9.81 3.36 -4.95
C CYS A 11 -11.14 2.90 -5.56
N GLU A 12 -11.47 1.61 -5.51
CA GLU A 12 -12.78 1.08 -5.90
C GLU A 12 -13.88 1.70 -5.01
N GLN A 13 -13.72 1.68 -3.69
CA GLN A 13 -14.66 2.29 -2.73
C GLN A 13 -14.75 3.83 -2.89
N LEU A 14 -13.63 4.52 -3.14
CA LEU A 14 -13.64 5.97 -3.41
C LEU A 14 -14.42 6.29 -4.69
N THR A 15 -14.28 5.45 -5.71
CA THR A 15 -15.02 5.61 -6.96
C THR A 15 -16.55 5.54 -6.73
N GLU A 16 -16.98 4.63 -5.87
CA GLU A 16 -18.40 4.45 -5.53
C GLU A 16 -18.95 5.52 -4.59
N THR A 17 -18.08 6.09 -3.72
CA THR A 17 -18.56 6.95 -2.61
C THR A 17 -18.35 8.44 -2.85
N VAL A 18 -17.25 8.87 -3.49
CA VAL A 18 -16.87 10.28 -3.55
C VAL A 18 -16.71 10.83 -4.98
N VAL A 19 -16.56 10.00 -6.01
CA VAL A 19 -16.47 10.50 -7.39
C VAL A 19 -17.77 11.24 -7.77
N GLY A 20 -17.61 12.42 -8.38
CA GLY A 20 -18.69 13.33 -8.73
C GLY A 20 -19.06 14.33 -7.63
N LYS A 21 -18.70 14.11 -6.36
CA LYS A 21 -19.00 15.05 -5.28
C LYS A 21 -18.17 16.33 -5.40
N ARG A 22 -18.81 17.45 -5.05
CA ARG A 22 -18.16 18.75 -4.94
C ARG A 22 -17.60 18.93 -3.52
N ILE A 23 -16.37 19.41 -3.45
CA ILE A 23 -15.70 19.73 -2.20
C ILE A 23 -16.17 21.08 -1.70
N THR A 24 -16.64 21.16 -0.46
CA THR A 24 -17.10 22.40 0.17
C THR A 24 -16.07 22.98 1.13
N ASP A 25 -15.23 22.12 1.72
CA ASP A 25 -14.23 22.56 2.68
C ASP A 25 -13.05 21.58 2.76
N VAL A 26 -11.87 22.10 3.09
CA VAL A 26 -10.64 21.31 3.25
C VAL A 26 -9.85 21.81 4.46
N PHE A 27 -9.52 20.91 5.36
CA PHE A 27 -8.67 21.20 6.50
C PHE A 27 -7.51 20.22 6.55
N ILE A 28 -6.28 20.74 6.65
CA ILE A 28 -5.10 19.92 6.90
C ILE A 28 -4.48 20.25 8.25
N GLN A 29 -3.67 19.32 8.78
CA GLN A 29 -2.94 19.47 10.05
C GLN A 29 -3.84 19.76 11.27
N PHE A 30 -5.11 19.37 11.25
CA PHE A 30 -6.00 19.54 12.40
C PHE A 30 -5.40 18.96 13.69
N SER A 31 -4.78 17.78 13.59
CA SER A 31 -3.96 17.20 14.66
C SER A 31 -2.52 17.10 14.17
N PRO A 32 -1.60 17.95 14.64
CA PRO A 32 -0.21 17.91 14.21
C PRO A 32 0.42 16.52 14.41
N HIS A 33 1.13 16.04 13.41
CA HIS A 33 1.85 14.78 13.46
C HIS A 33 3.24 14.93 12.83
N LYS A 34 4.30 14.63 13.59
CA LYS A 34 5.70 14.86 13.19
C LYS A 34 6.08 14.25 11.83
N PHE A 35 5.46 13.12 11.46
CA PHE A 35 5.76 12.38 10.25
C PHE A 35 4.56 12.36 9.27
N ALA A 36 3.69 13.37 9.34
CA ALA A 36 2.74 13.66 8.30
C ALA A 36 3.31 14.78 7.42
N TRP A 37 3.53 14.50 6.15
CA TRP A 37 4.15 15.45 5.22
C TRP A 37 3.13 15.96 4.22
N PHE A 38 3.15 17.28 4.02
CA PHE A 38 2.34 18.02 3.06
C PHE A 38 3.27 18.85 2.18
N ASN A 39 2.86 19.12 0.95
CA ASN A 39 3.57 20.03 0.04
C ASN A 39 2.92 21.43 -0.04
N GLY A 40 2.07 21.78 0.90
CA GLY A 40 1.41 23.07 1.06
C GLY A 40 0.86 23.25 2.48
N ASN A 41 0.36 24.43 2.77
CA ASN A 41 -0.34 24.77 4.02
C ASN A 41 -1.87 24.63 3.85
N SER A 42 -2.63 24.94 4.92
CA SER A 42 -4.09 24.75 4.92
C SER A 42 -4.81 25.66 3.93
N ASP A 43 -4.37 26.91 3.80
CA ASP A 43 -5.00 27.87 2.91
C ASP A 43 -4.76 27.49 1.44
N GLU A 44 -3.54 27.02 1.12
CA GLU A 44 -3.19 26.50 -0.22
C GLU A 44 -4.01 25.26 -0.58
N PHE A 45 -4.19 24.31 0.34
CA PHE A 45 -5.01 23.12 0.07
C PHE A 45 -6.48 23.49 -0.12
N ALA A 46 -7.00 24.46 0.64
CA ALA A 46 -8.35 24.96 0.45
C ALA A 46 -8.50 25.66 -0.91
N GLU A 47 -7.57 26.56 -1.29
CA GLU A 47 -7.54 27.21 -2.59
C GLU A 47 -7.47 26.22 -3.75
N TRP A 48 -6.67 25.16 -3.60
CA TRP A 48 -6.50 24.17 -4.66
C TRP A 48 -7.70 23.25 -4.85
N LEU A 49 -8.49 22.99 -3.81
CA LEU A 49 -9.46 21.87 -3.81
C LEU A 49 -10.92 22.30 -3.58
N VAL A 50 -11.18 23.40 -2.87
CA VAL A 50 -12.55 23.84 -2.59
C VAL A 50 -13.27 24.22 -3.91
N ASP A 51 -14.56 23.98 -3.97
CA ASP A 51 -15.46 24.13 -5.11
C ASP A 51 -15.22 23.18 -6.29
N LYS A 52 -14.18 22.34 -6.25
CA LYS A 52 -13.88 21.36 -7.29
C LYS A 52 -14.58 20.03 -7.06
N ARG A 53 -14.72 19.26 -8.15
CA ARG A 53 -15.30 17.92 -8.13
C ARG A 53 -14.23 16.83 -8.22
N ILE A 54 -14.49 15.73 -7.52
CA ILE A 54 -13.67 14.52 -7.64
C ILE A 54 -14.03 13.83 -8.96
N ASN A 55 -13.03 13.61 -9.81
CA ASN A 55 -13.20 12.98 -11.12
C ASN A 55 -12.95 11.46 -11.08
N SER A 56 -11.92 11.03 -10.37
CA SER A 56 -11.55 9.61 -10.32
C SER A 56 -10.65 9.31 -9.14
N ALA A 57 -10.54 8.02 -8.79
CA ALA A 57 -9.54 7.51 -7.87
C ALA A 57 -8.82 6.31 -8.51
N GLN A 58 -7.49 6.22 -8.35
CA GLN A 58 -6.70 5.10 -8.85
C GLN A 58 -5.54 4.79 -7.91
N SER A 59 -5.11 3.53 -7.89
CA SER A 59 -3.96 3.11 -7.10
C SER A 59 -2.66 3.25 -7.89
N GLN A 60 -1.61 3.71 -7.20
CA GLN A 60 -0.27 3.82 -7.75
C GLN A 60 0.71 3.11 -6.79
N GLY A 61 0.99 1.84 -7.06
CA GLY A 61 1.67 0.99 -6.07
C GLY A 61 0.85 0.85 -4.79
N GLY A 62 1.40 1.27 -3.65
CA GLY A 62 0.71 1.33 -2.36
C GLY A 62 0.08 2.69 -2.06
N MET A 63 -0.05 3.58 -3.04
CA MET A 63 -0.62 4.92 -2.87
C MET A 63 -2.01 5.01 -3.46
N VAL A 64 -2.83 5.88 -2.88
CA VAL A 64 -4.13 6.30 -3.40
C VAL A 64 -3.97 7.65 -4.08
N GLU A 65 -4.33 7.73 -5.35
CA GLU A 65 -4.33 8.93 -6.18
C GLU A 65 -5.78 9.33 -6.45
N ILE A 66 -6.18 10.55 -6.06
CA ILE A 66 -7.51 11.11 -6.28
C ILE A 66 -7.37 12.29 -7.22
N THR A 67 -7.96 12.20 -8.42
CA THR A 67 -8.00 13.30 -9.38
C THR A 67 -9.18 14.21 -9.05
N ILE A 68 -8.92 15.50 -8.88
CA ILE A 68 -9.85 16.56 -8.51
C ILE A 68 -9.69 17.67 -9.54
N GLU A 69 -10.45 17.60 -10.64
CA GLU A 69 -10.35 18.48 -11.81
C GLU A 69 -8.91 18.63 -12.36
N ASP A 70 -8.27 19.75 -12.10
CA ASP A 70 -6.88 20.06 -12.51
C ASP A 70 -5.83 19.65 -11.47
N LYS A 71 -6.24 19.09 -10.33
CA LYS A 71 -5.38 18.64 -9.23
C LYS A 71 -5.36 17.14 -9.06
N VAL A 72 -4.31 16.67 -8.40
CA VAL A 72 -4.16 15.27 -8.00
C VAL A 72 -3.72 15.23 -6.53
N LEU A 73 -4.56 14.68 -5.67
CA LEU A 73 -4.24 14.40 -4.28
C LEU A 73 -3.66 13.00 -4.17
N VAL A 74 -2.45 12.87 -3.64
CA VAL A 74 -1.72 11.62 -3.46
C VAL A 74 -1.58 11.32 -1.98
N LEU A 75 -2.10 10.16 -1.56
CA LEU A 75 -2.02 9.66 -0.19
C LEU A 75 -1.10 8.44 -0.18
N THR A 76 0.01 8.52 0.57
CA THR A 76 1.00 7.43 0.59
C THR A 76 0.61 6.31 1.54
N ASP A 77 1.35 5.21 1.49
CA ASP A 77 1.12 3.93 2.18
C ASP A 77 0.94 4.03 3.72
N GLY A 78 1.47 5.05 4.35
CA GLY A 78 1.32 5.28 5.81
C GLY A 78 0.04 6.01 6.23
N VAL A 79 -0.77 6.44 5.27
CA VAL A 79 -2.03 7.16 5.51
C VAL A 79 -3.18 6.19 5.68
N ASN A 80 -4.04 6.40 6.68
CA ASN A 80 -5.32 5.69 6.83
C ASN A 80 -6.45 6.60 6.37
N LEU A 81 -7.25 6.12 5.45
CA LEU A 81 -8.36 6.84 4.85
C LEU A 81 -9.70 6.35 5.40
N ARG A 82 -10.65 7.25 5.60
CA ARG A 82 -12.02 6.94 6.03
C ARG A 82 -13.01 7.87 5.35
N TYR A 83 -14.11 7.29 4.89
CA TYR A 83 -15.31 8.02 4.51
C TYR A 83 -16.30 8.02 5.68
N LEU A 84 -16.85 9.17 5.99
CA LEU A 84 -17.83 9.35 7.04
C LEU A 84 -19.13 9.91 6.44
N THR A 85 -20.22 9.25 6.73
CA THR A 85 -21.57 9.69 6.34
C THR A 85 -22.02 10.91 7.15
N PRO A 86 -22.98 11.70 6.67
CA PRO A 86 -23.53 12.85 7.39
C PRO A 86 -23.89 12.51 8.84
N GLY A 87 -23.60 13.43 9.77
CA GLY A 87 -23.88 13.26 11.18
C GLY A 87 -22.92 12.32 11.94
N THR A 88 -21.97 11.68 11.26
CA THR A 88 -20.96 10.84 11.94
C THR A 88 -19.97 11.73 12.71
N LYS A 89 -19.73 11.38 13.98
CA LYS A 89 -18.76 12.11 14.82
C LYS A 89 -17.35 12.00 14.25
N LEU A 90 -16.71 13.14 14.03
CA LEU A 90 -15.33 13.20 13.59
C LEU A 90 -14.37 12.60 14.64
N PRO A 91 -13.39 11.78 14.22
CA PRO A 91 -12.31 11.34 15.08
C PRO A 91 -11.53 12.55 15.63
N ALA A 92 -11.16 12.49 16.89
CA ALA A 92 -10.40 13.58 17.56
C ALA A 92 -9.00 13.82 16.93
N LYS A 93 -8.47 12.82 16.20
CA LYS A 93 -7.16 12.92 15.54
C LYS A 93 -7.30 12.59 14.07
N HIS A 94 -7.01 13.55 13.22
CA HIS A 94 -6.90 13.40 11.76
C HIS A 94 -5.97 14.50 11.23
N GLN A 95 -5.35 14.26 10.10
CA GLN A 95 -4.42 15.19 9.46
C GLN A 95 -5.01 15.86 8.22
N LEU A 96 -6.01 15.25 7.58
CA LEU A 96 -6.76 15.82 6.47
C LEU A 96 -8.24 15.58 6.69
N LEU A 97 -9.06 16.59 6.37
CA LEU A 97 -10.51 16.49 6.23
C LEU A 97 -10.90 17.16 4.91
N ILE A 98 -11.69 16.48 4.09
CA ILE A 98 -12.34 17.01 2.88
C ILE A 98 -13.85 16.85 3.09
N ALA A 99 -14.55 17.97 3.20
CA ALA A 99 -16.03 17.99 3.33
C ALA A 99 -16.68 18.08 1.95
N PHE A 100 -17.87 17.48 1.82
CA PHE A 100 -18.63 17.45 0.58
C PHE A 100 -20.00 18.16 0.72
N GLU A 101 -20.60 18.51 -0.42
CA GLU A 101 -21.88 19.22 -0.52
C GLU A 101 -23.06 18.48 0.13
N ASP A 102 -22.96 17.17 0.37
CA ASP A 102 -23.95 16.33 1.03
C ASP A 102 -23.65 16.08 2.53
N GLU A 103 -22.80 16.93 3.14
CA GLU A 103 -22.39 16.84 4.53
C GLU A 103 -21.58 15.58 4.89
N SER A 104 -21.28 14.70 3.94
CA SER A 104 -20.32 13.61 4.13
C SER A 104 -18.88 14.15 4.09
N CYS A 105 -17.91 13.38 4.57
CA CYS A 105 -16.51 13.78 4.49
C CYS A 105 -15.57 12.61 4.30
N LEU A 106 -14.41 12.92 3.72
CA LEU A 106 -13.24 12.04 3.66
C LEU A 106 -12.22 12.54 4.67
N ILE A 107 -11.74 11.66 5.53
CA ILE A 107 -10.69 11.98 6.50
C ILE A 107 -9.48 11.10 6.30
N ALA A 108 -8.30 11.66 6.54
CA ALA A 108 -7.05 10.91 6.54
C ALA A 108 -6.30 11.10 7.86
N SER A 109 -5.74 10.00 8.36
CA SER A 109 -4.90 10.00 9.56
C SER A 109 -3.60 9.27 9.32
N VAL A 110 -2.52 9.75 9.94
CA VAL A 110 -1.18 9.16 9.88
C VAL A 110 -0.85 8.55 11.23
N ARG A 111 -0.44 7.27 11.25
CA ARG A 111 -0.06 6.60 12.50
C ARG A 111 1.44 6.58 12.74
N MET A 112 2.22 6.30 11.72
CA MET A 112 3.68 6.22 11.80
C MET A 112 4.34 7.31 10.96
N TYR A 113 4.10 7.28 9.65
CA TYR A 113 4.53 8.28 8.67
C TYR A 113 3.58 8.25 7.48
N GLY A 114 3.47 9.34 6.76
CA GLY A 114 2.64 9.39 5.55
C GLY A 114 2.68 10.75 4.86
N GLY A 115 2.62 10.73 3.55
CA GLY A 115 2.53 11.91 2.70
C GLY A 115 1.09 12.14 2.24
N LEU A 116 0.68 13.39 2.33
CA LEU A 116 -0.59 13.90 1.82
C LEU A 116 -0.24 15.07 0.90
N MET A 117 -0.02 14.77 -0.39
CA MET A 117 0.53 15.72 -1.35
C MET A 117 -0.51 16.09 -2.41
N CYS A 118 -0.61 17.35 -2.75
CA CYS A 118 -1.47 17.83 -3.81
C CYS A 118 -0.62 18.42 -4.95
N TYR A 119 -0.83 17.96 -6.16
CA TYR A 119 -0.07 18.40 -7.35
C TYR A 119 -1.04 18.88 -8.44
N ASP A 120 -0.54 19.73 -9.33
CA ASP A 120 -1.21 19.95 -10.59
C ASP A 120 -1.25 18.65 -11.41
N LYS A 121 -2.36 18.36 -12.05
CA LYS A 121 -2.54 17.14 -12.87
C LYS A 121 -1.45 16.98 -13.93
N ASN A 122 -0.96 18.10 -14.46
CA ASN A 122 0.10 18.16 -15.47
C ASN A 122 1.43 18.63 -14.89
N ALA A 123 1.64 18.46 -13.57
CA ALA A 123 2.89 18.83 -12.92
C ALA A 123 4.09 18.14 -13.58
N ALA A 124 5.16 18.90 -13.80
CA ALA A 124 6.41 18.35 -14.32
C ALA A 124 6.94 17.26 -13.37
N THR A 125 7.49 16.18 -13.93
CA THR A 125 7.97 15.02 -13.17
C THR A 125 8.92 15.40 -12.03
N GLY A 126 9.75 16.42 -12.23
CA GLY A 126 10.68 16.91 -11.20
C GLY A 126 10.01 17.56 -9.98
N MET A 127 8.74 17.97 -10.08
CA MET A 127 7.97 18.54 -8.98
C MET A 127 7.33 17.47 -8.08
N LEU A 128 7.23 16.24 -8.58
CA LEU A 128 6.66 15.12 -7.83
C LEU A 128 7.67 14.60 -6.81
N SER A 129 7.18 14.12 -5.66
CA SER A 129 8.04 13.42 -4.71
C SER A 129 8.72 12.21 -5.38
N GLU A 130 9.96 11.91 -4.99
CA GLU A 130 10.72 10.79 -5.55
C GLU A 130 9.96 9.46 -5.40
N TYR A 131 9.33 9.28 -4.23
CA TYR A 131 8.54 8.09 -3.92
C TYR A 131 7.37 7.90 -4.90
N TYR A 132 6.59 8.95 -5.15
CA TYR A 132 5.48 8.91 -6.08
C TYR A 132 5.93 8.77 -7.54
N ARG A 133 6.97 9.51 -7.93
CA ARG A 133 7.58 9.42 -9.26
C ARG A 133 8.07 8.02 -9.57
N THR A 134 8.74 7.37 -8.61
CA THR A 134 9.22 5.99 -8.76
C THR A 134 8.07 5.02 -8.98
N ALA A 135 6.98 5.16 -8.22
CA ALA A 135 5.81 4.31 -8.39
C ALA A 135 5.14 4.50 -9.77
N LYS A 136 5.07 5.76 -10.26
CA LYS A 136 4.49 6.06 -11.59
C LYS A 136 5.34 5.54 -12.75
N SER A 137 6.65 5.42 -12.58
CA SER A 137 7.57 4.97 -13.64
C SER A 137 7.61 3.45 -13.84
N LYS A 138 6.98 2.68 -12.95
CA LYS A 138 7.03 1.21 -12.96
C LYS A 138 5.66 0.60 -13.23
N PRO A 139 5.61 -0.58 -13.86
CA PRO A 139 4.35 -1.33 -14.01
C PRO A 139 3.69 -1.59 -12.66
N GLN A 140 2.36 -1.44 -12.62
CA GLN A 140 1.59 -1.81 -11.43
C GLN A 140 1.67 -3.32 -11.22
N VAL A 141 2.00 -3.75 -10.00
CA VAL A 141 2.29 -5.16 -9.70
C VAL A 141 1.16 -6.14 -10.02
N MET A 142 -0.09 -5.69 -9.99
CA MET A 142 -1.25 -6.51 -10.37
C MET A 142 -1.64 -6.40 -11.86
N SER A 143 -1.03 -5.49 -12.63
CA SER A 143 -1.29 -5.33 -14.07
C SER A 143 -0.55 -6.36 -14.92
N ASP A 144 -0.93 -6.47 -16.20
CA ASP A 144 -0.24 -7.33 -17.17
C ASP A 144 1.17 -6.83 -17.49
N GLY A 145 1.42 -5.52 -17.36
CA GLY A 145 2.75 -4.93 -17.51
C GLY A 145 3.78 -5.45 -16.50
N PHE A 146 3.35 -5.96 -15.35
CA PHE A 146 4.21 -6.70 -14.43
C PHE A 146 4.28 -8.17 -14.89
N SER A 147 5.00 -8.40 -15.99
CA SER A 147 5.16 -9.72 -16.61
C SER A 147 6.26 -10.56 -15.94
N PRO A 148 6.34 -11.88 -16.22
CA PRO A 148 7.45 -12.72 -15.78
C PRO A 148 8.81 -12.18 -16.22
N GLU A 149 8.91 -11.68 -17.46
CA GLU A 149 10.14 -11.14 -18.04
C GLU A 149 10.55 -9.85 -17.32
N TYR A 150 9.60 -8.96 -17.01
CA TYR A 150 9.86 -7.78 -16.22
C TYR A 150 10.38 -8.13 -14.81
N PHE A 151 9.73 -9.09 -14.16
CA PHE A 151 10.12 -9.54 -12.80
C PHE A 151 11.52 -10.17 -12.82
N LEU A 152 11.83 -11.03 -13.79
CA LEU A 152 13.16 -11.62 -13.96
C LEU A 152 14.22 -10.55 -14.28
N GLY A 153 13.87 -9.55 -15.06
CA GLY A 153 14.75 -8.40 -15.31
C GLY A 153 15.12 -7.63 -14.05
N LEU A 154 14.17 -7.45 -13.11
CA LEU A 154 14.46 -6.86 -11.81
C LEU A 154 15.40 -7.72 -10.95
N ILE A 155 15.24 -9.04 -10.99
CA ILE A 155 16.06 -10.00 -10.22
C ILE A 155 17.48 -10.08 -10.79
N ASN A 156 17.63 -10.08 -12.11
CA ASN A 156 18.92 -10.23 -12.79
C ASN A 156 19.81 -8.98 -12.69
N ALA A 157 19.30 -7.87 -12.16
CA ALA A 157 20.15 -6.72 -11.87
C ALA A 157 21.19 -7.06 -10.80
N ASP A 158 22.47 -6.70 -11.02
CA ASP A 158 23.57 -7.01 -10.11
C ASP A 158 23.33 -6.61 -8.66
N SER A 159 22.67 -5.47 -8.44
CA SER A 159 22.29 -4.98 -7.13
C SER A 159 21.23 -5.86 -6.44
N ALA A 160 20.35 -6.50 -7.20
CA ALA A 160 19.30 -7.36 -6.68
C ALA A 160 19.83 -8.71 -6.22
N GLN A 161 20.80 -9.30 -6.92
CA GLN A 161 21.36 -10.61 -6.62
C GLN A 161 21.92 -10.72 -5.20
N LYS A 162 22.42 -9.62 -4.65
CA LYS A 162 22.95 -9.54 -3.28
C LYS A 162 21.88 -9.40 -2.20
N LYS A 163 20.66 -9.06 -2.60
CA LYS A 163 19.54 -8.84 -1.66
C LYS A 163 18.94 -10.17 -1.18
N SER A 164 18.38 -10.13 0.03
CA SER A 164 17.49 -11.21 0.48
C SER A 164 16.13 -11.09 -0.21
N ALA A 165 15.35 -12.16 -0.21
CA ALA A 165 13.99 -12.18 -0.75
C ALA A 165 13.11 -11.08 -0.13
N LYS A 166 13.20 -10.86 1.19
CA LYS A 166 12.51 -9.73 1.85
C LYS A 166 13.01 -8.38 1.32
N ALA A 167 14.32 -8.17 1.26
CA ALA A 167 14.88 -6.90 0.81
C ALA A 167 14.43 -6.57 -0.63
N PHE A 168 14.44 -7.56 -1.50
CA PHE A 168 14.01 -7.40 -2.88
C PHE A 168 12.51 -7.05 -3.00
N LEU A 169 11.66 -7.78 -2.29
CA LEU A 169 10.21 -7.59 -2.42
C LEU A 169 9.72 -6.29 -1.77
N ALA A 170 10.24 -5.92 -0.60
CA ALA A 170 9.61 -4.91 0.26
C ALA A 170 10.53 -3.76 0.69
N THR A 171 11.64 -3.51 -0.02
CA THR A 171 12.49 -2.33 0.25
C THR A 171 12.77 -1.54 -1.02
N GLU A 172 13.11 -0.24 -0.84
CA GLU A 172 13.56 0.67 -1.91
C GLU A 172 12.57 0.79 -3.09
N GLN A 173 11.30 0.47 -2.88
CA GLN A 173 10.32 0.42 -3.97
C GLN A 173 10.81 -0.34 -5.22
N THR A 174 11.55 -1.42 -5.02
CA THR A 174 11.90 -2.30 -6.12
C THR A 174 10.63 -2.73 -6.87
N ILE A 175 9.60 -3.11 -6.10
CA ILE A 175 8.24 -3.35 -6.60
C ILE A 175 7.29 -2.44 -5.82
N PRO A 176 6.81 -1.32 -6.41
CA PRO A 176 5.94 -0.38 -5.72
C PRO A 176 4.67 -1.04 -5.18
N GLY A 177 4.34 -0.75 -3.93
CA GLY A 177 3.16 -1.29 -3.27
C GLY A 177 3.34 -2.63 -2.59
N LEU A 178 4.52 -3.27 -2.70
CA LEU A 178 4.87 -4.40 -1.85
C LEU A 178 5.53 -3.88 -0.57
N GLY A 179 4.90 -4.19 0.54
CA GLY A 179 5.42 -3.86 1.86
C GLY A 179 5.56 -5.09 2.76
N ASN A 180 5.87 -4.82 4.01
CA ASN A 180 6.14 -5.88 4.99
C ASN A 180 4.92 -6.73 5.33
N GLY A 181 3.70 -6.24 5.07
CA GLY A 181 2.47 -6.96 5.36
C GLY A 181 2.15 -8.05 4.33
N VAL A 182 2.22 -7.72 3.03
CA VAL A 182 1.89 -8.69 1.96
C VAL A 182 3.00 -9.70 1.73
N LEU A 183 4.27 -9.33 1.97
CA LEU A 183 5.41 -10.21 1.69
C LEU A 183 5.40 -11.52 2.47
N GLN A 184 4.80 -11.54 3.66
CA GLN A 184 4.79 -12.74 4.53
C GLN A 184 4.12 -13.91 3.82
N ASP A 185 2.90 -13.69 3.36
CA ASP A 185 2.11 -14.72 2.68
C ASP A 185 2.67 -15.06 1.29
N ILE A 186 3.23 -14.06 0.59
CA ILE A 186 3.92 -14.27 -0.69
C ILE A 186 5.11 -15.23 -0.51
N LEU A 187 5.96 -14.98 0.48
CA LEU A 187 7.14 -15.82 0.75
C LEU A 187 6.75 -17.19 1.30
N PHE A 188 5.69 -17.28 2.11
CA PHE A 188 5.16 -18.54 2.60
C PHE A 188 4.65 -19.42 1.44
N LYS A 189 3.80 -18.87 0.57
CA LYS A 189 3.25 -19.58 -0.59
C LYS A 189 4.31 -19.98 -1.63
N SER A 190 5.41 -19.23 -1.72
CA SER A 190 6.54 -19.58 -2.59
C SER A 190 7.55 -20.54 -1.96
N HIS A 191 7.40 -20.87 -0.67
CA HIS A 191 8.33 -21.69 0.11
C HIS A 191 9.75 -21.08 0.21
N ILE A 192 9.84 -19.74 0.22
CA ILE A 192 11.13 -19.03 0.27
C ILE A 192 11.30 -18.37 1.63
N HIS A 193 12.45 -18.66 2.28
CA HIS A 193 12.81 -18.02 3.54
C HIS A 193 13.08 -16.51 3.33
N PRO A 194 12.58 -15.60 4.21
CA PRO A 194 12.76 -14.15 4.05
C PRO A 194 14.22 -13.69 3.90
N LYS A 195 15.16 -14.39 4.52
CA LYS A 195 16.60 -14.09 4.48
C LYS A 195 17.34 -14.76 3.34
N ARG A 196 16.71 -15.61 2.54
CA ARG A 196 17.37 -16.29 1.45
C ARG A 196 17.81 -15.30 0.37
N ARG A 197 19.06 -15.39 -0.07
CA ARG A 197 19.63 -14.51 -1.11
C ARG A 197 19.05 -14.86 -2.48
N LEU A 198 18.72 -13.85 -3.28
CA LEU A 198 18.20 -14.08 -4.63
C LEU A 198 19.13 -14.90 -5.51
N ALA A 199 20.45 -14.65 -5.42
CA ALA A 199 21.48 -15.40 -6.17
C ALA A 199 21.47 -16.92 -5.90
N THR A 200 20.80 -17.39 -4.85
CA THR A 200 20.70 -18.82 -4.50
C THR A 200 19.38 -19.45 -4.94
N LEU A 201 18.49 -18.69 -5.56
CA LEU A 201 17.20 -19.18 -6.03
C LEU A 201 17.31 -19.72 -7.47
N GLY A 202 16.84 -20.93 -7.69
CA GLY A 202 16.73 -21.49 -9.04
C GLY A 202 15.47 -21.02 -9.78
N ASP A 203 15.42 -21.25 -11.09
CA ASP A 203 14.33 -20.79 -11.98
C ASP A 203 12.93 -21.21 -11.49
N ALA A 204 12.81 -22.44 -11.00
CA ALA A 204 11.54 -22.94 -10.47
C ALA A 204 11.09 -22.17 -9.20
N GLU A 205 12.01 -21.75 -8.34
CA GLU A 205 11.72 -20.95 -7.16
C GLU A 205 11.37 -19.51 -7.52
N LEU A 206 12.06 -18.93 -8.49
CA LEU A 206 11.76 -17.61 -9.04
C LEU A 206 10.38 -17.58 -9.70
N GLY A 207 10.04 -18.62 -10.48
CA GLY A 207 8.70 -18.77 -11.07
C GLY A 207 7.60 -18.90 -10.01
N ARG A 208 7.83 -19.67 -8.94
CA ARG A 208 6.89 -19.73 -7.81
C ARG A 208 6.75 -18.39 -7.09
N MET A 209 7.85 -17.68 -6.89
CA MET A 209 7.83 -16.35 -6.24
C MET A 209 7.01 -15.35 -7.07
N TYR A 210 7.23 -15.27 -8.39
CA TYR A 210 6.43 -14.46 -9.30
C TYR A 210 4.94 -14.79 -9.21
N SER A 211 4.59 -16.07 -9.36
CA SER A 211 3.21 -16.54 -9.29
C SER A 211 2.56 -16.23 -7.95
N SER A 212 3.30 -16.40 -6.86
CA SER A 212 2.85 -16.06 -5.50
C SER A 212 2.63 -14.55 -5.33
N VAL A 213 3.49 -13.69 -5.88
CA VAL A 213 3.27 -12.24 -5.91
C VAL A 213 1.95 -11.91 -6.57
N LYS A 214 1.75 -12.36 -7.81
CA LYS A 214 0.53 -12.05 -8.58
C LYS A 214 -0.74 -12.58 -7.93
N SER A 215 -0.76 -13.88 -7.58
CA SER A 215 -1.97 -14.53 -7.06
C SER A 215 -2.33 -14.04 -5.66
N THR A 216 -1.34 -13.84 -4.78
CA THR A 216 -1.62 -13.39 -3.41
C THR A 216 -2.14 -11.96 -3.37
N LEU A 217 -1.53 -11.05 -4.14
CA LEU A 217 -1.99 -9.66 -4.16
C LEU A 217 -3.38 -9.53 -4.78
N ARG A 218 -3.67 -10.32 -5.82
CA ARG A 218 -5.00 -10.35 -6.43
C ARG A 218 -6.05 -10.88 -5.45
N ASP A 219 -5.79 -12.03 -4.80
CA ASP A 219 -6.70 -12.61 -3.79
C ASP A 219 -6.94 -11.65 -2.61
N MET A 220 -5.90 -10.95 -2.15
CA MET A 220 -6.03 -9.90 -1.13
C MET A 220 -6.93 -8.75 -1.60
N ALA A 221 -6.71 -8.24 -2.81
CA ALA A 221 -7.50 -7.13 -3.36
C ALA A 221 -8.97 -7.54 -3.59
N ASP A 222 -9.21 -8.70 -4.20
CA ASP A 222 -10.55 -9.20 -4.52
C ASP A 222 -11.39 -9.50 -3.27
N ARG A 223 -10.73 -9.68 -2.10
CA ARG A 223 -11.38 -9.82 -0.78
C ARG A 223 -11.40 -8.53 0.03
N GLY A 224 -11.15 -7.38 -0.56
CA GLY A 224 -11.21 -6.10 0.13
C GLY A 224 -10.02 -5.80 1.03
N GLY A 225 -8.86 -6.38 0.76
CA GLY A 225 -7.63 -6.20 1.54
C GLY A 225 -7.46 -7.25 2.65
N ARG A 226 -6.36 -7.10 3.39
CA ARG A 226 -5.98 -7.99 4.50
C ARG A 226 -6.83 -7.73 5.76
N ASP A 227 -7.10 -8.76 6.55
CA ASP A 227 -7.81 -8.68 7.84
C ASP A 227 -7.07 -7.84 8.90
N THR A 228 -5.80 -7.54 8.68
CA THR A 228 -4.98 -6.67 9.53
C THR A 228 -5.14 -5.18 9.25
N GLU A 229 -5.79 -4.82 8.14
CA GLU A 229 -6.01 -3.46 7.69
C GLU A 229 -7.51 -3.10 7.65
N LYS A 230 -7.80 -1.80 7.54
CA LYS A 230 -9.16 -1.28 7.48
C LYS A 230 -9.42 -0.63 6.13
N ASP A 231 -10.58 -0.88 5.58
CA ASP A 231 -11.08 -0.24 4.37
C ASP A 231 -11.59 1.19 4.61
N LEU A 232 -12.14 1.82 3.56
CA LEU A 232 -12.66 3.19 3.60
C LEU A 232 -13.83 3.37 4.59
N LEU A 233 -14.63 2.33 4.81
CA LEU A 233 -15.78 2.32 5.71
C LEU A 233 -15.44 1.83 7.13
N GLY A 234 -14.17 1.50 7.40
CA GLY A 234 -13.71 1.05 8.71
C GLY A 234 -13.81 -0.44 8.96
N GLN A 235 -14.19 -1.20 7.96
CA GLN A 235 -14.27 -2.66 8.06
C GLN A 235 -12.89 -3.30 7.86
N SER A 236 -12.65 -4.46 8.46
CA SER A 236 -11.43 -5.23 8.19
C SER A 236 -11.55 -5.91 6.85
N GLY A 237 -10.43 -5.98 6.10
CA GLY A 237 -10.39 -6.75 4.87
C GLY A 237 -10.77 -8.22 5.08
N GLY A 238 -11.30 -8.84 4.03
CA GLY A 238 -11.78 -10.22 4.07
C GLY A 238 -10.70 -11.26 3.83
N TYR A 239 -9.50 -10.86 3.38
CA TYR A 239 -8.40 -11.80 3.23
C TYR A 239 -7.78 -12.14 4.59
N LYS A 240 -7.90 -13.40 5.00
CA LYS A 240 -7.26 -13.90 6.22
C LYS A 240 -5.78 -14.14 5.98
N THR A 241 -4.94 -13.35 6.66
CA THR A 241 -3.49 -13.47 6.55
C THR A 241 -3.01 -14.82 7.11
N LEU A 242 -2.16 -15.50 6.34
CA LEU A 242 -1.57 -16.79 6.75
C LEU A 242 -0.51 -16.56 7.84
N LEU A 243 0.39 -15.62 7.60
CA LEU A 243 1.47 -15.27 8.52
C LEU A 243 1.43 -13.78 8.87
N SER A 244 1.06 -13.47 10.10
CA SER A 244 0.94 -12.09 10.57
C SER A 244 1.11 -12.00 12.10
N LYS A 245 1.03 -10.79 12.62
CA LYS A 245 0.97 -10.56 14.08
C LYS A 245 -0.23 -11.24 14.76
N ASN A 246 -1.29 -11.55 14.00
CA ASN A 246 -2.51 -12.16 14.51
C ASN A 246 -2.44 -13.69 14.51
N THR A 247 -1.62 -14.29 13.63
CA THR A 247 -1.60 -15.73 13.37
C THR A 247 -0.29 -16.43 13.78
N PHE A 248 0.79 -15.69 14.12
CA PHE A 248 2.11 -16.29 14.37
C PHE A 248 2.15 -17.22 15.60
N ALA A 249 1.18 -17.14 16.52
CA ALA A 249 1.05 -18.03 17.66
C ALA A 249 0.32 -19.34 17.32
N GLU A 250 -0.29 -19.42 16.13
CA GLU A 250 -0.98 -20.60 15.63
C GLU A 250 -0.01 -21.56 14.95
N PRO A 251 -0.33 -22.86 14.87
CA PRO A 251 0.45 -23.81 14.08
C PRO A 251 0.55 -23.39 12.62
N CYS A 252 1.67 -23.70 11.98
CA CYS A 252 1.86 -23.46 10.56
C CYS A 252 0.73 -24.07 9.72
N PRO A 253 0.04 -23.29 8.87
CA PRO A 253 -1.07 -23.80 8.08
C PRO A 253 -0.65 -24.85 7.03
N GLY A 254 0.64 -24.98 6.73
CA GLY A 254 1.16 -25.95 5.75
C GLY A 254 1.65 -27.27 6.39
N CYS A 255 2.28 -27.22 7.57
CA CYS A 255 2.88 -28.42 8.16
C CYS A 255 2.57 -28.63 9.66
N GLY A 256 1.82 -27.74 10.29
CA GLY A 256 1.51 -27.80 11.72
C GLY A 256 2.66 -27.42 12.67
N GLY A 257 3.84 -27.11 12.15
CA GLY A 257 5.00 -26.71 12.95
C GLY A 257 4.88 -25.28 13.51
N ALA A 258 5.84 -24.88 14.36
CA ALA A 258 5.85 -23.54 14.94
C ALA A 258 6.25 -22.47 13.92
N ILE A 259 5.60 -21.30 13.99
CA ILE A 259 5.96 -20.10 13.24
C ILE A 259 7.00 -19.31 14.03
N VAL A 260 8.07 -18.90 13.35
CA VAL A 260 9.10 -18.01 13.89
C VAL A 260 8.73 -16.57 13.59
N LYS A 261 8.86 -15.71 14.62
CA LYS A 261 8.79 -14.25 14.50
C LYS A 261 10.14 -13.67 14.87
N GLU A 262 10.73 -12.87 14.01
CA GLU A 262 11.97 -12.16 14.28
C GLU A 262 11.98 -10.75 13.69
N ALA A 263 12.86 -9.88 14.23
CA ALA A 263 13.11 -8.57 13.65
C ALA A 263 14.13 -8.71 12.51
N TYR A 264 13.79 -8.18 11.32
CA TYR A 264 14.69 -8.20 10.17
C TYR A 264 14.40 -7.01 9.24
N LEU A 265 15.42 -6.23 8.89
CA LEU A 265 15.35 -5.07 7.99
C LEU A 265 14.17 -4.12 8.32
N GLY A 266 14.16 -3.58 9.52
CA GLY A 266 13.21 -2.55 9.95
C GLY A 266 11.77 -3.01 10.19
N GLY A 267 11.50 -4.32 10.23
CA GLY A 267 10.17 -4.86 10.51
C GLY A 267 10.21 -6.29 11.03
N ALA A 268 9.08 -6.80 11.50
CA ALA A 268 8.95 -8.21 11.85
C ALA A 268 8.81 -9.07 10.59
N VAL A 269 9.45 -10.23 10.55
CA VAL A 269 9.17 -11.32 9.61
C VAL A 269 8.59 -12.51 10.35
N TYR A 270 7.67 -13.18 9.69
CA TYR A 270 7.03 -14.41 10.16
C TYR A 270 7.27 -15.49 9.12
N TYR A 271 7.76 -16.65 9.54
CA TYR A 271 8.01 -17.76 8.63
C TYR A 271 7.96 -19.12 9.35
N CYS A 272 7.69 -20.16 8.60
CA CYS A 272 7.82 -21.53 9.06
C CYS A 272 9.18 -22.09 8.65
N PRO A 273 10.08 -22.48 9.59
CA PRO A 273 11.41 -22.97 9.23
C PRO A 273 11.38 -24.30 8.48
N VAL A 274 10.28 -25.06 8.58
CA VAL A 274 10.08 -26.32 7.86
C VAL A 274 9.64 -26.07 6.42
N CYS A 275 8.59 -25.22 6.23
CA CYS A 275 8.06 -24.92 4.89
C CYS A 275 8.95 -23.93 4.10
N GLN A 276 9.74 -23.12 4.81
CA GLN A 276 10.62 -22.10 4.26
C GLN A 276 12.05 -22.28 4.80
N PRO A 277 12.75 -23.36 4.46
CA PRO A 277 14.10 -23.60 4.99
C PRO A 277 15.09 -22.56 4.48
N LEU A 278 16.01 -22.12 5.37
CA LEU A 278 17.12 -21.26 4.97
C LEU A 278 18.23 -22.11 4.33
N ILE A 279 18.19 -22.22 3.03
CA ILE A 279 19.27 -22.83 2.24
C ILE A 279 20.36 -21.77 2.01
N LYS A 280 21.59 -22.10 2.34
CA LYS A 280 22.77 -21.21 2.21
C LYS A 280 23.35 -21.25 0.78
#